data_d956060953c41ada8e6a0e537299dc37
#
_entry.id   d956060953c41ada8e6a0e537299dc37
#
_cell.length_a   1.000
_cell.length_b   1.000
_cell.length_c   1.000
_cell.angle_alpha   90.00
_cell.angle_beta   90.00
_cell.angle_gamma   90.00
#
_symmetry.space_group_name_H-M   'P 1'
#
loop_
_entity.id
_entity.type
_entity.pdbx_description
1 polymer ?
#
loop_
_entity_poly.entity_id
_entity_poly.type
_entity_poly.pdbx_seq_one_letter_code
_entity_poly.pdbx_strand_id
1 'polypeptide(L)'
;MIELQHFSIGYKENSLLHEVNATIKKGQLTALIGRNGTGKSTLLRAIAGLNRCYSGKIILDGHDIACMKTEDMAKTLAVVTTERTRIANLRCKDVVAIGRAPYTNWIGRMQETDKEIVMQSLISVGMEAYANRTMDKMSDGECQRVMIARALAQDTPIILLDEPTSFLDMPNRYELVALLRRLVHDEKKCIMFSTHELDIALSMCDSIASVSYTHL
;
A
#
# COMPACT_ATOMS: atom_id res chain seq x y z
N MET A 1 -2.00 2.55 12.82
CA MET A 1 -3.45 2.81 12.86
C MET A 1 -3.76 4.01 11.96
N ILE A 2 -4.87 3.95 11.21
CA ILE A 2 -5.34 5.06 10.37
C ILE A 2 -6.69 5.51 10.94
N GLU A 3 -6.87 6.83 11.15
CA GLU A 3 -8.16 7.39 11.57
C GLU A 3 -8.57 8.49 10.61
N LEU A 4 -9.84 8.44 10.21
CA LEU A 4 -10.52 9.48 9.44
C LEU A 4 -11.51 10.16 10.36
N GLN A 5 -11.45 11.49 10.47
CA GLN A 5 -12.33 12.29 11.33
C GLN A 5 -13.02 13.36 10.49
N HIS A 6 -14.35 13.27 10.38
CA HIS A 6 -15.18 14.16 9.54
C HIS A 6 -14.62 14.32 8.12
N PHE A 7 -14.06 13.22 7.60
CA PHE A 7 -13.34 13.23 6.33
C PHE A 7 -14.32 13.33 5.16
N SER A 8 -14.09 14.30 4.28
CA SER A 8 -14.85 14.45 3.04
C SER A 8 -13.90 14.74 1.89
N ILE A 9 -14.12 14.10 0.74
CA ILE A 9 -13.34 14.29 -0.48
C ILE A 9 -14.22 14.19 -1.71
N GLY A 10 -13.94 15.02 -2.70
CA GLY A 10 -14.67 15.04 -3.96
C GLY A 10 -13.96 15.88 -5.02
N TYR A 11 -14.50 15.89 -6.23
CA TYR A 11 -14.03 16.72 -7.34
C TYR A 11 -15.15 17.69 -7.77
N LYS A 12 -14.88 18.99 -7.68
CA LYS A 12 -15.83 20.07 -8.03
C LYS A 12 -17.20 19.88 -7.37
N GLU A 13 -18.24 19.55 -8.14
CA GLU A 13 -19.61 19.37 -7.65
C GLU A 13 -19.94 17.94 -7.20
N ASN A 14 -19.03 16.97 -7.44
CA ASN A 14 -19.26 15.57 -7.09
C ASN A 14 -18.51 15.20 -5.80
N SER A 15 -19.22 15.10 -4.67
CA SER A 15 -18.69 14.50 -3.45
C SER A 15 -18.56 12.99 -3.62
N LEU A 16 -17.36 12.46 -3.42
CA LEU A 16 -17.10 11.02 -3.44
C LEU A 16 -17.33 10.39 -2.07
N LEU A 17 -16.91 11.07 -1.01
CA LEU A 17 -17.08 10.67 0.38
C LEU A 17 -17.46 11.90 1.20
N HIS A 18 -18.43 11.74 2.11
CA HIS A 18 -18.93 12.83 2.93
C HIS A 18 -18.95 12.44 4.41
N GLU A 19 -18.33 13.26 5.26
CA GLU A 19 -18.29 13.13 6.72
C GLU A 19 -17.95 11.73 7.26
N VAL A 20 -16.98 11.06 6.63
CA VAL A 20 -16.56 9.71 7.03
C VAL A 20 -15.79 9.78 8.34
N ASN A 21 -16.23 8.97 9.30
CA ASN A 21 -15.50 8.68 10.53
C ASN A 21 -15.17 7.18 10.52
N ALA A 22 -13.89 6.83 10.47
CA ALA A 22 -13.45 5.45 10.37
C ALA A 22 -12.10 5.24 11.04
N THR A 23 -11.88 4.03 11.56
CA THR A 23 -10.60 3.62 12.15
C THR A 23 -10.16 2.29 11.57
N ILE A 24 -8.97 2.25 10.98
CA ILE A 24 -8.31 1.04 10.50
C ILE A 24 -7.21 0.68 11.49
N LYS A 25 -7.35 -0.48 12.13
CA LYS A 25 -6.52 -0.89 13.26
C LYS A 25 -5.21 -1.56 12.80
N LYS A 26 -4.18 -1.49 13.65
CA LYS A 26 -2.97 -2.32 13.51
C LYS A 26 -3.31 -3.79 13.74
N GLY A 27 -2.55 -4.67 13.12
CA GLY A 27 -2.74 -6.12 13.22
C GLY A 27 -4.04 -6.61 12.56
N GLN A 28 -4.61 -5.82 11.65
CA GLN A 28 -5.78 -6.18 10.85
C GLN A 28 -5.54 -5.91 9.37
N LEU A 29 -5.87 -6.90 8.53
CA LEU A 29 -5.94 -6.75 7.09
C LEU A 29 -7.30 -6.20 6.70
N THR A 30 -7.34 -4.98 6.18
CA THR A 30 -8.59 -4.30 5.80
C THR A 30 -8.74 -4.24 4.30
N ALA A 31 -9.84 -4.76 3.77
CA ALA A 31 -10.23 -4.57 2.38
C ALA A 31 -11.09 -3.32 2.21
N LEU A 32 -10.72 -2.44 1.28
CA LEU A 32 -11.52 -1.31 0.82
C LEU A 32 -12.29 -1.74 -0.43
N ILE A 33 -13.57 -2.02 -0.30
CA ILE A 33 -14.40 -2.51 -1.40
C ILE A 33 -15.27 -1.42 -2.00
N GLY A 34 -15.57 -1.55 -3.27
CA GLY A 34 -16.49 -0.66 -4.00
C GLY A 34 -16.33 -0.84 -5.51
N ARG A 35 -17.34 -0.40 -6.26
CA ARG A 35 -17.30 -0.42 -7.75
C ARG A 35 -16.16 0.45 -8.27
N ASN A 36 -15.75 0.22 -9.51
CA ASN A 36 -14.76 1.09 -10.15
C ASN A 36 -15.30 2.52 -10.25
N GLY A 37 -14.44 3.50 -9.97
CA GLY A 37 -14.81 4.92 -9.96
C GLY A 37 -15.42 5.44 -8.65
N THR A 38 -15.70 4.61 -7.64
CA THR A 38 -16.29 5.05 -6.36
C THR A 38 -15.37 5.87 -5.46
N GLY A 39 -14.11 6.09 -5.83
CA GLY A 39 -13.18 6.90 -5.06
C GLY A 39 -12.21 6.11 -4.18
N LYS A 40 -12.10 4.77 -4.31
CA LYS A 40 -11.15 3.94 -3.55
C LYS A 40 -9.71 4.46 -3.66
N SER A 41 -9.20 4.60 -4.89
CA SER A 41 -7.85 5.11 -5.14
C SER A 41 -7.69 6.57 -4.69
N THR A 42 -8.76 7.37 -4.79
CA THR A 42 -8.76 8.76 -4.31
C THR A 42 -8.61 8.82 -2.80
N LEU A 43 -9.31 7.95 -2.06
CA LEU A 43 -9.17 7.82 -0.61
C LEU A 43 -7.76 7.36 -0.24
N LEU A 44 -7.24 6.31 -0.87
CA LEU A 44 -5.88 5.82 -0.60
C LEU A 44 -4.83 6.90 -0.87
N ARG A 45 -4.97 7.67 -1.96
CA ARG A 45 -4.08 8.80 -2.28
C ARG A 45 -4.21 9.95 -1.28
N ALA A 46 -5.41 10.20 -0.73
CA ALA A 46 -5.59 11.21 0.33
C ALA A 46 -4.90 10.77 1.62
N ILE A 47 -5.08 9.52 2.06
CA ILE A 47 -4.40 8.96 3.23
C ILE A 47 -2.87 9.00 3.05
N ALA A 48 -2.39 8.77 1.82
CA ALA A 48 -0.97 8.85 1.47
C ALA A 48 -0.42 10.29 1.40
N GLY A 49 -1.25 11.33 1.61
CA GLY A 49 -0.84 12.73 1.48
C GLY A 49 -0.57 13.17 0.05
N LEU A 50 -0.89 12.33 -0.94
CA LEU A 50 -0.71 12.60 -2.37
C LEU A 50 -1.86 13.44 -2.97
N ASN A 51 -3.00 13.48 -2.31
CA ASN A 51 -4.13 14.35 -2.63
C ASN A 51 -4.52 15.12 -1.37
N ARG A 52 -4.39 16.45 -1.42
CA ARG A 52 -4.69 17.35 -0.29
C ARG A 52 -6.02 18.07 -0.44
N CYS A 53 -6.80 17.79 -1.47
CA CYS A 53 -8.11 18.40 -1.70
C CYS A 53 -9.21 17.63 -0.93
N TYR A 54 -9.16 17.66 0.40
CA TYR A 54 -10.15 17.07 1.30
C TYR A 54 -10.45 18.02 2.47
N SER A 55 -11.53 17.76 3.19
CA SER A 55 -11.84 18.38 4.49
C SER A 55 -11.85 17.33 5.60
N GLY A 56 -11.84 17.78 6.86
CA GLY A 56 -11.68 16.90 8.01
C GLY A 56 -10.22 16.59 8.31
N LYS A 57 -9.95 15.48 9.00
CA LYS A 57 -8.60 15.08 9.40
C LYS A 57 -8.30 13.64 9.02
N ILE A 58 -7.03 13.40 8.69
CA ILE A 58 -6.45 12.06 8.54
C ILE A 58 -5.32 11.94 9.56
N ILE A 59 -5.42 10.95 10.44
CA ILE A 59 -4.45 10.71 11.50
C ILE A 59 -3.77 9.36 11.25
N LEU A 60 -2.45 9.36 11.16
CA LEU A 60 -1.62 8.17 11.04
C LEU A 60 -0.81 7.99 12.32
N ASP A 61 -1.04 6.89 13.02
CA ASP A 61 -0.36 6.57 14.29
C ASP A 61 -0.37 7.72 15.31
N GLY A 62 -1.50 8.43 15.40
CA GLY A 62 -1.69 9.55 16.32
C GLY A 62 -1.21 10.92 15.80
N HIS A 63 -0.67 10.99 14.58
CA HIS A 63 -0.18 12.23 13.98
C HIS A 63 -1.07 12.67 12.81
N ASP A 64 -1.53 13.93 12.85
CA ASP A 64 -2.27 14.52 11.73
C ASP A 64 -1.33 14.71 10.52
N ILE A 65 -1.69 14.14 9.37
CA ILE A 65 -0.87 14.21 8.14
C ILE A 65 -0.68 15.62 7.64
N ALA A 66 -1.57 16.55 7.97
CA ALA A 66 -1.43 17.96 7.61
C ALA A 66 -0.20 18.63 8.26
N CYS A 67 0.23 18.09 9.40
CA CYS A 67 1.38 18.57 10.18
C CYS A 67 2.65 17.74 9.97
N MET A 68 2.57 16.60 9.28
CA MET A 68 3.71 15.70 9.07
C MET A 68 4.65 16.22 7.98
N LYS A 69 5.96 16.12 8.21
CA LYS A 69 6.97 16.33 7.18
C LYS A 69 6.99 15.12 6.22
N THR A 70 7.43 15.36 4.99
CA THR A 70 7.55 14.30 3.96
C THR A 70 8.41 13.12 4.42
N GLU A 71 9.50 13.39 5.15
CA GLU A 71 10.39 12.36 5.69
C GLU A 71 9.69 11.48 6.75
N ASP A 72 8.92 12.09 7.65
CA ASP A 72 8.17 11.38 8.69
C ASP A 72 7.04 10.55 8.06
N MET A 73 6.36 11.13 7.05
CA MET A 73 5.37 10.41 6.27
C MET A 73 5.95 9.17 5.58
N ALA A 74 7.13 9.30 4.96
CA ALA A 74 7.81 8.20 4.29
C ALA A 74 8.29 7.10 5.26
N LYS A 75 8.47 7.39 6.54
CA LYS A 75 8.75 6.40 7.60
C LYS A 75 7.50 5.83 8.26
N THR A 76 6.35 6.43 8.01
CA THR A 76 5.06 6.01 8.61
C THR A 76 4.22 5.17 7.67
N LEU A 77 4.27 5.45 6.36
CA LEU A 77 3.38 4.88 5.37
C LEU A 77 4.12 4.50 4.09
N ALA A 78 3.89 3.26 3.62
CA ALA A 78 4.27 2.81 2.27
C ALA A 78 3.04 2.67 1.38
N VAL A 79 3.21 2.94 0.08
CA VAL A 79 2.13 2.85 -0.92
C VAL A 79 2.56 2.01 -2.12
N VAL A 80 1.69 1.11 -2.52
CA VAL A 80 1.77 0.40 -3.80
C VAL A 80 0.57 0.82 -4.64
N THR A 81 0.84 1.45 -5.79
CA THR A 81 -0.20 1.92 -6.72
C THR A 81 -0.56 0.83 -7.73
N THR A 82 -1.73 0.95 -8.35
CA THR A 82 -2.20 0.04 -9.42
C THR A 82 -1.35 0.14 -10.69
N GLU A 83 -0.53 1.20 -10.84
CA GLU A 83 0.24 1.44 -12.04
C GLU A 83 1.28 0.33 -12.28
N ARG A 84 1.28 -0.20 -13.51
CA ARG A 84 2.28 -1.19 -13.95
C ARG A 84 3.65 -0.54 -14.01
N THR A 85 4.43 -0.69 -12.95
CA THR A 85 5.77 -0.13 -12.88
C THR A 85 6.77 -1.14 -13.45
N ARG A 86 7.04 -1.02 -14.76
CA ARG A 86 8.15 -1.74 -15.40
C ARG A 86 9.30 -0.77 -15.59
N ILE A 87 10.29 -0.86 -14.74
CA ILE A 87 11.48 0.00 -14.84
C ILE A 87 12.53 -0.76 -15.67
N ALA A 88 12.72 -0.31 -16.91
CA ALA A 88 13.69 -0.93 -17.82
C ALA A 88 15.11 -0.91 -17.22
N ASN A 89 15.85 -2.00 -17.42
CA ASN A 89 17.24 -2.15 -16.99
C ASN A 89 17.49 -2.11 -15.47
N LEU A 90 16.49 -1.98 -14.60
CA LEU A 90 16.66 -2.12 -13.16
C LEU A 90 16.42 -3.57 -12.72
N ARG A 91 17.30 -4.07 -11.85
CA ARG A 91 17.15 -5.39 -11.22
C ARG A 91 16.12 -5.32 -10.11
N CYS A 92 15.47 -6.44 -9.80
CA CYS A 92 14.48 -6.52 -8.72
C CYS A 92 15.01 -5.98 -7.39
N LYS A 93 16.24 -6.39 -6.99
CA LYS A 93 16.87 -5.89 -5.76
C LYS A 93 17.08 -4.37 -5.76
N ASP A 94 17.39 -3.78 -6.93
CA ASP A 94 17.62 -2.34 -7.04
C ASP A 94 16.30 -1.57 -6.90
N VAL A 95 15.20 -2.12 -7.43
CA VAL A 95 13.85 -1.57 -7.25
C VAL A 95 13.41 -1.66 -5.78
N VAL A 96 13.66 -2.81 -5.12
CA VAL A 96 13.35 -2.98 -3.70
C VAL A 96 14.19 -2.05 -2.83
N ALA A 97 15.46 -1.83 -3.20
CA ALA A 97 16.36 -0.91 -2.51
C ALA A 97 15.87 0.54 -2.49
N ILE A 98 15.05 0.97 -3.48
CA ILE A 98 14.42 2.29 -3.47
C ILE A 98 13.53 2.46 -2.21
N GLY A 99 12.96 1.37 -1.68
CA GLY A 99 12.20 1.40 -0.41
C GLY A 99 13.03 1.91 0.77
N ARG A 100 14.35 1.78 0.73
CA ARG A 100 15.25 2.26 1.80
C ARG A 100 15.60 3.75 1.69
N ALA A 101 15.13 4.46 0.65
CA ALA A 101 15.40 5.89 0.44
C ALA A 101 15.18 6.76 1.70
N PRO A 102 14.12 6.57 2.52
CA PRO A 102 13.91 7.36 3.73
C PRO A 102 14.98 7.21 4.82
N TYR A 103 15.83 6.18 4.70
CA TYR A 103 16.86 5.83 5.69
C TYR A 103 18.28 6.03 5.18
N THR A 104 18.43 6.33 3.89
CA THR A 104 19.74 6.61 3.29
C THR A 104 20.17 8.06 3.54
N ASN A 105 21.47 8.31 3.50
CA ASN A 105 21.99 9.68 3.55
C ASN A 105 21.69 10.44 2.24
N TRP A 106 22.03 11.73 2.19
CA TRP A 106 21.82 12.60 1.02
C TRP A 106 22.54 12.13 -0.27
N ILE A 107 23.56 11.25 -0.16
CA ILE A 107 24.26 10.62 -1.30
C ILE A 107 23.54 9.34 -1.74
N GLY A 108 22.53 8.85 -0.99
CA GLY A 108 21.83 7.60 -1.27
C GLY A 108 22.65 6.34 -0.92
N ARG A 109 23.67 6.44 -0.05
CA ARG A 109 24.50 5.30 0.32
C ARG A 109 23.76 4.38 1.28
N MET A 110 23.56 3.14 0.85
CA MET A 110 22.96 2.06 1.66
C MET A 110 24.02 1.48 2.63
N GLN A 111 23.58 1.15 3.84
CA GLN A 111 24.36 0.38 4.81
C GLN A 111 24.17 -1.12 4.55
N GLU A 112 24.99 -1.97 5.18
CA GLU A 112 24.84 -3.44 5.06
C GLU A 112 23.47 -3.91 5.61
N THR A 113 22.99 -3.31 6.69
CA THR A 113 21.66 -3.56 7.24
C THR A 113 20.53 -3.27 6.25
N ASP A 114 20.67 -2.25 5.40
CA ASP A 114 19.69 -1.95 4.35
C ASP A 114 19.66 -3.05 3.28
N LYS A 115 20.82 -3.60 2.93
CA LYS A 115 20.93 -4.71 1.96
C LYS A 115 20.29 -5.98 2.51
N GLU A 116 20.45 -6.25 3.80
CA GLU A 116 19.80 -7.37 4.48
C GLU A 116 18.27 -7.21 4.46
N ILE A 117 17.75 -6.02 4.76
CA ILE A 117 16.31 -5.71 4.71
C ILE A 117 15.77 -5.91 3.29
N VAL A 118 16.50 -5.45 2.26
CA VAL A 118 16.14 -5.64 0.85
C VAL A 118 16.01 -7.13 0.51
N MET A 119 16.98 -7.94 0.92
CA MET A 119 16.94 -9.38 0.66
C MET A 119 15.83 -10.08 1.43
N GLN A 120 15.63 -9.76 2.71
CA GLN A 120 14.52 -10.30 3.51
C GLN A 120 13.16 -9.94 2.91
N SER A 121 13.01 -8.72 2.40
CA SER A 121 11.78 -8.29 1.72
C SER A 121 11.52 -9.09 0.45
N LEU A 122 12.56 -9.42 -0.33
CA LEU A 122 12.44 -10.30 -1.51
C LEU A 122 12.09 -11.73 -1.12
N ILE A 123 12.69 -12.27 -0.06
CA ILE A 123 12.38 -13.60 0.49
C ILE A 123 10.92 -13.66 0.92
N SER A 124 10.44 -12.64 1.63
CA SER A 124 9.07 -12.58 2.15
C SER A 124 8.00 -12.70 1.05
N VAL A 125 8.29 -12.21 -0.16
CA VAL A 125 7.38 -12.29 -1.32
C VAL A 125 7.71 -13.44 -2.28
N GLY A 126 8.70 -14.30 -1.95
CA GLY A 126 9.12 -15.43 -2.80
C GLY A 126 9.89 -15.01 -4.06
N MET A 127 10.60 -13.89 -4.02
CA MET A 127 11.30 -13.32 -5.18
C MET A 127 12.84 -13.33 -5.05
N GLU A 128 13.39 -14.06 -4.08
CA GLU A 128 14.82 -14.15 -3.81
C GLU A 128 15.62 -14.60 -5.04
N ALA A 129 15.18 -15.68 -5.71
CA ALA A 129 15.83 -16.21 -6.90
C ALA A 129 15.87 -15.23 -8.07
N TYR A 130 15.00 -14.23 -8.06
CA TYR A 130 14.86 -13.20 -9.09
C TYR A 130 15.58 -11.90 -8.75
N ALA A 131 16.28 -11.81 -7.62
CA ALA A 131 16.90 -10.56 -7.12
C ALA A 131 17.76 -9.85 -8.18
N ASN A 132 18.48 -10.60 -9.01
CA ASN A 132 19.36 -10.06 -10.06
C ASN A 132 18.69 -9.95 -11.45
N ARG A 133 17.42 -10.41 -11.60
CA ARG A 133 16.67 -10.32 -12.84
C ARG A 133 16.13 -8.90 -13.04
N THR A 134 16.11 -8.44 -14.28
CA THR A 134 15.59 -7.12 -14.63
C THR A 134 14.07 -7.13 -14.75
N MET A 135 13.41 -6.05 -14.35
CA MET A 135 11.96 -5.92 -14.28
C MET A 135 11.25 -6.07 -15.64
N ASP A 136 11.92 -5.70 -16.73
CA ASP A 136 11.40 -5.82 -18.10
C ASP A 136 11.22 -7.29 -18.55
N LYS A 137 11.91 -8.24 -17.89
CA LYS A 137 11.87 -9.67 -18.18
C LYS A 137 10.94 -10.46 -17.25
N MET A 138 10.08 -9.77 -16.53
CA MET A 138 9.21 -10.38 -15.54
C MET A 138 7.74 -10.32 -15.95
N SER A 139 6.94 -11.26 -15.47
CA SER A 139 5.49 -11.21 -15.58
C SER A 139 4.91 -10.07 -14.72
N ASP A 140 3.68 -9.68 -15.00
CA ASP A 140 3.00 -8.62 -14.22
C ASP A 140 2.86 -9.03 -12.74
N GLY A 141 2.59 -10.30 -12.46
CA GLY A 141 2.50 -10.82 -11.09
C GLY A 141 3.84 -10.80 -10.35
N GLU A 142 4.94 -11.16 -11.03
CA GLU A 142 6.28 -11.06 -10.46
C GLU A 142 6.65 -9.59 -10.20
N CYS A 143 6.35 -8.67 -11.13
CA CYS A 143 6.53 -7.24 -10.93
C CYS A 143 5.74 -6.74 -9.71
N GLN A 144 4.49 -7.16 -9.56
CA GLN A 144 3.66 -6.79 -8.40
C GLN A 144 4.27 -7.26 -7.08
N ARG A 145 4.77 -8.50 -7.02
CA ARG A 145 5.48 -9.02 -5.84
C ARG A 145 6.73 -8.18 -5.51
N VAL A 146 7.50 -7.76 -6.51
CA VAL A 146 8.67 -6.87 -6.32
C VAL A 146 8.25 -5.50 -5.78
N MET A 147 7.13 -4.93 -6.27
CA MET A 147 6.62 -3.65 -5.76
C MET A 147 6.14 -3.77 -4.30
N ILE A 148 5.59 -4.91 -3.92
CA ILE A 148 5.24 -5.20 -2.52
C ILE A 148 6.52 -5.36 -1.69
N ALA A 149 7.55 -6.08 -2.18
CA ALA A 149 8.84 -6.16 -1.50
C ALA A 149 9.47 -4.78 -1.29
N ARG A 150 9.34 -3.86 -2.25
CA ARG A 150 9.78 -2.46 -2.09
C ARG A 150 9.05 -1.77 -0.94
N ALA A 151 7.73 -1.96 -0.83
CA ALA A 151 6.95 -1.39 0.27
C ALA A 151 7.32 -2.02 1.62
N LEU A 152 7.64 -3.32 1.65
CA LEU A 152 8.14 -3.99 2.86
C LEU A 152 9.53 -3.47 3.26
N ALA A 153 10.43 -3.29 2.29
CA ALA A 153 11.77 -2.74 2.55
C ALA A 153 11.74 -1.31 3.10
N GLN A 154 10.68 -0.56 2.85
CA GLN A 154 10.47 0.76 3.45
C GLN A 154 10.22 0.68 4.97
N ASP A 155 9.89 -0.50 5.49
CA ASP A 155 9.75 -0.82 6.91
C ASP A 155 8.84 0.16 7.68
N THR A 156 7.66 0.37 7.14
CA THR A 156 6.65 1.27 7.72
C THR A 156 5.58 0.50 8.50
N PRO A 157 4.98 1.11 9.55
CA PRO A 157 3.87 0.50 10.28
C PRO A 157 2.56 0.43 9.48
N ILE A 158 2.42 1.21 8.40
CA ILE A 158 1.22 1.27 7.57
C ILE A 158 1.59 0.98 6.11
N ILE A 159 0.81 0.12 5.45
CA ILE A 159 0.95 -0.16 4.01
C ILE A 159 -0.41 -0.02 3.33
N LEU A 160 -0.46 0.78 2.29
CA LEU A 160 -1.62 0.92 1.42
C LEU A 160 -1.33 0.29 0.06
N LEU A 161 -2.27 -0.52 -0.44
CA LEU A 161 -2.15 -1.13 -1.76
C LEU A 161 -3.41 -0.81 -2.57
N ASP A 162 -3.21 -0.27 -3.77
CA ASP A 162 -4.32 0.04 -4.66
C ASP A 162 -4.45 -1.07 -5.70
N GLU A 163 -5.53 -1.85 -5.59
CA GLU A 163 -5.86 -3.02 -6.44
C GLU A 163 -4.68 -4.00 -6.66
N PRO A 164 -4.03 -4.51 -5.61
CA PRO A 164 -2.82 -5.32 -5.75
C PRO A 164 -3.05 -6.65 -6.48
N THR A 165 -4.28 -7.10 -6.62
CA THR A 165 -4.67 -8.39 -7.24
C THR A 165 -5.09 -8.26 -8.70
N SER A 166 -5.24 -7.05 -9.25
CA SER A 166 -5.91 -6.79 -10.53
C SER A 166 -5.26 -7.46 -11.75
N PHE A 167 -3.97 -7.79 -11.69
CA PHE A 167 -3.21 -8.41 -12.80
C PHE A 167 -2.81 -9.85 -12.53
N LEU A 168 -3.36 -10.46 -11.49
CA LEU A 168 -3.04 -11.81 -11.08
C LEU A 168 -4.15 -12.77 -11.49
N ASP A 169 -3.77 -14.02 -11.83
CA ASP A 169 -4.71 -15.12 -11.92
C ASP A 169 -5.23 -15.54 -10.52
N MET A 170 -6.28 -16.32 -10.48
CA MET A 170 -6.95 -16.70 -9.22
C MET A 170 -6.01 -17.28 -8.16
N PRO A 171 -5.15 -18.27 -8.44
CA PRO A 171 -4.23 -18.81 -7.44
C PRO A 171 -3.30 -17.75 -6.86
N ASN A 172 -2.69 -16.92 -7.73
CA ASN A 172 -1.76 -15.88 -7.31
C ASN A 172 -2.42 -14.77 -6.49
N ARG A 173 -3.72 -14.48 -6.72
CA ARG A 173 -4.49 -13.52 -5.88
C ARG A 173 -4.59 -14.00 -4.44
N TYR A 174 -5.00 -15.25 -4.25
CA TYR A 174 -5.12 -15.86 -2.91
C TYR A 174 -3.77 -15.94 -2.20
N GLU A 175 -2.71 -16.33 -2.90
CA GLU A 175 -1.36 -16.36 -2.35
C GLU A 175 -0.90 -14.96 -1.90
N LEU A 176 -1.16 -13.93 -2.71
CA LEU A 176 -0.81 -12.57 -2.36
C LEU A 176 -1.55 -12.11 -1.10
N VAL A 177 -2.86 -12.32 -1.02
CA VAL A 177 -3.64 -11.89 0.15
C VAL A 177 -3.26 -12.72 1.38
N ALA A 178 -2.95 -14.01 1.24
CA ALA A 178 -2.40 -14.82 2.33
C ALA A 178 -1.05 -14.29 2.83
N LEU A 179 -0.17 -13.81 1.93
CA LEU A 179 1.06 -13.12 2.29
C LEU A 179 0.76 -11.85 3.11
N LEU A 180 -0.12 -10.97 2.61
CA LEU A 180 -0.49 -9.74 3.30
C LEU A 180 -1.06 -10.03 4.70
N ARG A 181 -1.88 -11.07 4.83
CA ARG A 181 -2.43 -11.52 6.10
C ARG A 181 -1.36 -11.96 7.09
N ARG A 182 -0.36 -12.74 6.64
CA ARG A 182 0.79 -13.10 7.49
C ARG A 182 1.54 -11.87 7.99
N LEU A 183 1.88 -10.94 7.11
CA LEU A 183 2.57 -9.70 7.47
C LEU A 183 1.81 -8.89 8.53
N VAL A 184 0.49 -8.82 8.40
CA VAL A 184 -0.37 -8.15 9.38
C VAL A 184 -0.30 -8.84 10.74
N HIS A 185 -0.43 -10.17 10.79
CA HIS A 185 -0.50 -10.90 12.05
C HIS A 185 0.85 -11.05 12.72
N ASP A 186 1.91 -11.31 11.96
CA ASP A 186 3.26 -11.56 12.49
C ASP A 186 3.96 -10.25 12.86
N GLU A 187 3.87 -9.21 12.00
CA GLU A 187 4.57 -7.94 12.21
C GLU A 187 3.69 -6.82 12.79
N LYS A 188 2.41 -7.12 13.08
CA LYS A 188 1.43 -6.14 13.61
C LYS A 188 1.28 -4.89 12.76
N LYS A 189 1.52 -4.98 11.46
CA LYS A 189 1.33 -3.88 10.52
C LYS A 189 -0.16 -3.54 10.35
N CYS A 190 -0.44 -2.32 9.94
CA CYS A 190 -1.76 -1.89 9.48
C CYS A 190 -1.75 -1.95 7.95
N ILE A 191 -2.43 -2.92 7.36
CA ILE A 191 -2.49 -3.04 5.90
C ILE A 191 -3.93 -2.80 5.42
N MET A 192 -4.07 -1.88 4.46
CA MET A 192 -5.33 -1.62 3.77
C MET A 192 -5.12 -1.74 2.27
N PHE A 193 -5.97 -2.51 1.59
CA PHE A 193 -5.90 -2.62 0.14
C PHE A 193 -7.27 -2.43 -0.50
N SER A 194 -7.30 -1.79 -1.66
CA SER A 194 -8.52 -1.68 -2.46
C SER A 194 -8.71 -2.93 -3.31
N THR A 195 -9.97 -3.35 -3.45
CA THR A 195 -10.36 -4.43 -4.33
C THR A 195 -11.81 -4.28 -4.78
N HIS A 196 -12.15 -4.90 -5.90
CA HIS A 196 -13.54 -5.11 -6.32
C HIS A 196 -13.98 -6.58 -6.15
N GLU A 197 -13.12 -7.43 -5.61
CA GLU A 197 -13.30 -8.87 -5.43
C GLU A 197 -13.88 -9.16 -4.04
N LEU A 198 -15.20 -9.35 -3.98
CA LEU A 198 -15.91 -9.59 -2.71
C LEU A 198 -15.51 -10.91 -2.06
N ASP A 199 -15.28 -11.96 -2.86
CA ASP A 199 -14.95 -13.29 -2.35
C ASP A 199 -13.64 -13.27 -1.55
N ILE A 200 -12.62 -12.57 -2.05
CA ILE A 200 -11.35 -12.38 -1.37
C ILE A 200 -11.52 -11.54 -0.10
N ALA A 201 -12.26 -10.45 -0.19
CA ALA A 201 -12.49 -9.57 0.95
C ALA A 201 -13.21 -10.30 2.10
N LEU A 202 -14.26 -11.07 1.78
CA LEU A 202 -15.05 -11.80 2.79
C LEU A 202 -14.33 -13.00 3.39
N SER A 203 -13.50 -13.71 2.58
CA SER A 203 -12.86 -14.95 3.03
C SER A 203 -11.52 -14.74 3.73
N MET A 204 -10.80 -13.67 3.43
CA MET A 204 -9.40 -13.52 3.84
C MET A 204 -9.09 -12.27 4.67
N CYS A 205 -9.98 -11.26 4.71
CA CYS A 205 -9.72 -10.03 5.43
C CYS A 205 -10.34 -10.03 6.83
N ASP A 206 -9.69 -9.35 7.76
CA ASP A 206 -10.17 -9.20 9.14
C ASP A 206 -11.23 -8.09 9.24
N SER A 207 -11.21 -7.15 8.31
CA SER A 207 -12.13 -6.00 8.27
C SER A 207 -12.42 -5.58 6.84
N ILE A 208 -13.62 -5.05 6.61
CA ILE A 208 -14.05 -4.56 5.30
C ILE A 208 -14.60 -3.14 5.47
N ALA A 209 -14.07 -2.21 4.67
CA ALA A 209 -14.61 -0.88 4.50
C ALA A 209 -15.25 -0.77 3.11
N SER A 210 -16.52 -0.38 3.04
CA SER A 210 -17.24 -0.23 1.77
C SER A 210 -17.36 1.23 1.38
N VAL A 211 -17.01 1.51 0.12
CA VAL A 211 -17.24 2.82 -0.51
C VAL A 211 -18.35 2.68 -1.53
N SER A 212 -19.45 3.37 -1.29
CA SER A 212 -20.59 3.42 -2.21
C SER A 212 -20.92 4.87 -2.55
N TYR A 213 -21.34 5.14 -3.81
CA TYR A 213 -21.96 6.40 -4.15
C TYR A 213 -23.30 6.50 -3.45
N THR A 214 -23.47 7.50 -2.62
CA THR A 214 -24.80 7.93 -2.21
C THR A 214 -25.25 8.98 -3.22
N HIS A 215 -25.93 8.56 -4.28
CA HIS A 215 -26.75 9.48 -5.04
C HIS A 215 -28.02 9.71 -4.21
N LEU A 216 -28.14 10.88 -3.63
CA LEU A 216 -29.40 11.46 -3.25
C LEU A 216 -30.00 12.17 -4.47
#